data_b77e02cd20a2ad6df4a03a94b6ea2190
#
_entry.id   b77e02cd20a2ad6df4a03a94b6ea2190
#
_cell.length_a   1.000
_cell.length_b   1.000
_cell.length_c   1.000
_cell.angle_alpha   90.00
_cell.angle_beta   90.00
_cell.angle_gamma   90.00
#
_symmetry.space_group_name_H-M   'P 1'
#
loop_
_entity.id
_entity.type
_entity.pdbx_description
1 polymer ?
#
loop_
_entity_poly.entity_id
_entity_poly.type
_entity_poly.pdbx_seq_one_letter_code
_entity_poly.pdbx_strand_id
1 'polypeptide(L)'
;MRVFGWLYDKVLSWSQHRRAPAILAGLSFSESVIFPIPPDVMLAPMAMTQPHRAWRFALITTVASVLGGIAGYWLGYFLFEPLVLPLVEWAGYQEKLATVTSWFQEYGFWIIFIAGFSPLPYKLFTVTGGMLFVPFIPFVLGSIISRGLRFFAVAWLLKTGGPKMAVRLRTYVDRIGWGVVVLAIIAYVWTR
;
A
#
# COMPACT_ATOMS: atom_id res chain seq x y z
N MET A 1 0.96 -24.67 -7.26
CA MET A 1 0.62 -23.29 -6.84
C MET A 1 -0.18 -22.56 -7.93
N ARG A 2 -1.43 -23.04 -8.19
CA ARG A 2 -2.28 -22.52 -9.30
C ARG A 2 -3.30 -21.44 -8.87
N VAL A 3 -3.49 -21.23 -7.57
CA VAL A 3 -4.54 -20.33 -7.05
C VAL A 3 -4.22 -18.85 -7.33
N PHE A 4 -2.98 -18.42 -7.10
CA PHE A 4 -2.56 -17.04 -7.39
C PHE A 4 -2.52 -16.74 -8.90
N GLY A 5 -2.16 -17.72 -9.74
CA GLY A 5 -2.21 -17.58 -11.20
C GLY A 5 -3.64 -17.38 -11.69
N TRP A 6 -4.58 -18.21 -11.24
CA TRP A 6 -6.00 -18.07 -11.60
C TRP A 6 -6.58 -16.72 -11.16
N LEU A 7 -6.26 -16.28 -9.93
CA LEU A 7 -6.74 -15.00 -9.41
C LEU A 7 -6.16 -13.81 -10.20
N TYR A 8 -4.88 -13.90 -10.57
CA TYR A 8 -4.21 -12.93 -11.44
C TYR A 8 -4.89 -12.84 -12.81
N ASP A 9 -5.13 -13.98 -13.48
CA ASP A 9 -5.79 -14.03 -14.78
C ASP A 9 -7.23 -13.50 -14.71
N LYS A 10 -7.92 -13.76 -13.61
CA LYS A 10 -9.27 -13.23 -13.35
C LYS A 10 -9.26 -11.71 -13.25
N VAL A 11 -8.35 -11.14 -12.47
CA VAL A 11 -8.18 -9.68 -12.33
C VAL A 11 -7.80 -9.04 -13.67
N LEU A 12 -6.92 -9.69 -14.44
CA LEU A 12 -6.56 -9.21 -15.78
C LEU A 12 -7.76 -9.20 -16.74
N SER A 13 -8.63 -10.21 -16.68
CA SER A 13 -9.85 -10.23 -17.49
C SER A 13 -10.82 -9.09 -17.12
N TRP A 14 -10.85 -8.68 -15.87
CA TRP A 14 -11.66 -7.55 -15.40
C TRP A 14 -11.21 -6.20 -15.97
N SER A 15 -9.93 -6.04 -16.33
CA SER A 15 -9.41 -4.81 -16.95
C SER A 15 -10.06 -4.47 -18.29
N GLN A 16 -10.64 -5.47 -18.97
CA GLN A 16 -11.34 -5.31 -20.25
C GLN A 16 -12.86 -5.08 -20.09
N HIS A 17 -13.37 -5.18 -18.87
CA HIS A 17 -14.80 -5.07 -18.62
C HIS A 17 -15.26 -3.60 -18.69
N ARG A 18 -16.52 -3.36 -19.11
CA ARG A 18 -17.13 -2.00 -19.17
C ARG A 18 -17.04 -1.25 -17.83
N ARG A 19 -17.10 -1.98 -16.71
CA ARG A 19 -17.01 -1.42 -15.36
C ARG A 19 -15.59 -1.50 -14.77
N ALA A 20 -14.56 -1.67 -15.58
CA ALA A 20 -13.18 -1.79 -15.12
C ALA A 20 -12.74 -0.68 -14.14
N PRO A 21 -13.09 0.62 -14.31
CA PRO A 21 -12.71 1.64 -13.34
C PRO A 21 -13.32 1.43 -11.95
N ALA A 22 -14.55 0.94 -11.86
CA ALA A 22 -15.19 0.65 -10.57
C ALA A 22 -14.57 -0.60 -9.91
N ILE A 23 -14.24 -1.62 -10.71
CA ILE A 23 -13.57 -2.83 -10.22
C ILE A 23 -12.16 -2.47 -9.73
N LEU A 24 -11.43 -1.61 -10.47
CA LEU A 24 -10.12 -1.09 -10.05
C LEU A 24 -10.20 -0.34 -8.71
N ALA A 25 -11.24 0.49 -8.53
CA ALA A 25 -11.47 1.17 -7.26
C ALA A 25 -11.73 0.18 -6.11
N GLY A 26 -12.62 -0.79 -6.32
CA GLY A 26 -12.91 -1.84 -5.32
C GLY A 26 -11.67 -2.67 -4.98
N LEU A 27 -10.88 -3.06 -5.98
CA LEU A 27 -9.64 -3.80 -5.80
C LEU A 27 -8.60 -2.97 -4.99
N SER A 28 -8.44 -1.68 -5.34
CA SER A 28 -7.50 -0.80 -4.67
C SER A 28 -7.90 -0.51 -3.22
N PHE A 29 -9.19 -0.34 -2.95
CA PHE A 29 -9.74 -0.20 -1.60
C PHE A 29 -9.48 -1.47 -0.79
N SER A 30 -9.88 -2.64 -1.31
CA SER A 30 -9.79 -3.91 -0.58
C SER A 30 -8.33 -4.36 -0.36
N GLU A 31 -7.41 -4.05 -1.30
CA GLU A 31 -5.97 -4.29 -1.13
C GLU A 31 -5.41 -3.53 0.07
N SER A 32 -5.83 -2.31 0.26
CA SER A 32 -5.37 -1.47 1.36
C SER A 32 -5.91 -1.88 2.74
N VAL A 33 -6.91 -2.78 2.78
CA VAL A 33 -7.48 -3.36 4.02
C VAL A 33 -6.98 -4.79 4.24
N ILE A 34 -7.26 -5.72 3.30
CA ILE A 34 -7.03 -7.17 3.49
C ILE A 34 -6.52 -7.86 2.22
N PHE A 35 -6.95 -7.44 1.02
CA PHE A 35 -6.81 -8.22 -0.20
C PHE A 35 -5.34 -8.36 -0.65
N PRO A 36 -4.88 -9.55 -1.11
CA PRO A 36 -3.45 -9.79 -1.37
C PRO A 36 -2.96 -9.33 -2.73
N ILE A 37 -3.86 -9.00 -3.68
CA ILE A 37 -3.47 -8.66 -5.05
C ILE A 37 -3.31 -7.14 -5.19
N PRO A 38 -2.13 -6.67 -5.63
CA PRO A 38 -1.91 -5.25 -5.85
C PRO A 38 -2.77 -4.73 -7.02
N PRO A 39 -3.33 -3.52 -6.92
CA PRO A 39 -4.14 -2.92 -7.99
C PRO A 39 -3.33 -2.64 -9.25
N ASP A 40 -2.00 -2.64 -9.17
CA ASP A 40 -1.10 -2.50 -10.32
C ASP A 40 -1.36 -3.55 -11.41
N VAL A 41 -1.81 -4.76 -11.03
CA VAL A 41 -2.18 -5.85 -11.96
C VAL A 41 -3.30 -5.42 -12.92
N MET A 42 -4.21 -4.57 -12.45
CA MET A 42 -5.31 -4.05 -13.27
C MET A 42 -5.01 -2.65 -13.82
N LEU A 43 -4.36 -1.79 -13.04
CA LEU A 43 -3.96 -0.45 -13.46
C LEU A 43 -3.05 -0.50 -14.69
N ALA A 44 -2.09 -1.44 -14.72
CA ALA A 44 -1.12 -1.55 -15.79
C ALA A 44 -1.76 -1.79 -17.17
N PRO A 45 -2.54 -2.86 -17.39
CA PRO A 45 -3.17 -3.09 -18.70
C PRO A 45 -4.16 -1.98 -19.07
N MET A 46 -4.88 -1.38 -18.11
CA MET A 46 -5.79 -0.27 -18.37
C MET A 46 -5.04 0.99 -18.85
N ALA A 47 -3.91 1.33 -18.21
CA ALA A 47 -3.09 2.48 -18.59
C ALA A 47 -2.40 2.28 -19.96
N MET A 48 -2.00 1.04 -20.30
CA MET A 48 -1.42 0.72 -21.59
C MET A 48 -2.43 0.72 -22.74
N THR A 49 -3.63 0.18 -22.50
CA THR A 49 -4.67 0.08 -23.55
C THR A 49 -5.42 1.39 -23.76
N GLN A 50 -5.51 2.24 -22.72
CA GLN A 50 -6.16 3.54 -22.78
C GLN A 50 -5.25 4.67 -22.25
N PRO A 51 -4.14 5.02 -22.93
CA PRO A 51 -3.13 5.97 -22.44
C PRO A 51 -3.70 7.36 -22.15
N HIS A 52 -4.74 7.80 -22.90
CA HIS A 52 -5.44 9.07 -22.69
C HIS A 52 -6.21 9.13 -21.36
N ARG A 53 -6.54 7.98 -20.77
CA ARG A 53 -7.23 7.86 -19.47
C ARG A 53 -6.32 7.42 -18.33
N ALA A 54 -5.04 7.21 -18.57
CA ALA A 54 -4.10 6.67 -17.57
C ALA A 54 -4.09 7.48 -16.26
N TRP A 55 -4.12 8.81 -16.35
CA TRP A 55 -4.18 9.71 -15.20
C TRP A 55 -5.46 9.54 -14.37
N ARG A 56 -6.59 9.35 -15.06
CA ARG A 56 -7.88 9.09 -14.41
C ARG A 56 -7.84 7.77 -13.64
N PHE A 57 -7.25 6.73 -14.21
CA PHE A 57 -7.11 5.44 -13.54
C PHE A 57 -6.17 5.54 -12.33
N ALA A 58 -5.05 6.27 -12.44
CA ALA A 58 -4.16 6.55 -11.32
C ALA A 58 -4.88 7.28 -10.19
N LEU A 59 -5.68 8.30 -10.51
CA LEU A 59 -6.47 9.05 -9.53
C LEU A 59 -7.49 8.14 -8.81
N ILE A 60 -8.26 7.34 -9.56
CA ILE A 60 -9.23 6.38 -9.00
C ILE A 60 -8.53 5.40 -8.06
N THR A 61 -7.40 4.84 -8.48
CA THR A 61 -6.61 3.90 -7.68
C THR A 61 -6.09 4.57 -6.39
N THR A 62 -5.57 5.80 -6.51
CA THR A 62 -5.06 6.58 -5.37
C THR A 62 -6.16 6.85 -4.34
N VAL A 63 -7.28 7.44 -4.79
CA VAL A 63 -8.40 7.79 -3.91
C VAL A 63 -8.95 6.54 -3.21
N ALA A 64 -9.20 5.48 -3.98
CA ALA A 64 -9.72 4.23 -3.43
C ALA A 64 -8.72 3.58 -2.45
N SER A 65 -7.42 3.60 -2.74
CA SER A 65 -6.38 3.10 -1.84
C SER A 65 -6.30 3.89 -0.54
N VAL A 66 -6.38 5.21 -0.60
CA VAL A 66 -6.37 6.07 0.60
C VAL A 66 -7.61 5.83 1.46
N LEU A 67 -8.79 5.73 0.82
CA LEU A 67 -10.03 5.39 1.55
C LEU A 67 -9.94 4.00 2.20
N GLY A 68 -9.38 3.01 1.50
CA GLY A 68 -9.09 1.70 2.07
C GLY A 68 -8.08 1.78 3.22
N GLY A 69 -7.04 2.60 3.09
CA GLY A 69 -6.08 2.86 4.16
C GLY A 69 -6.72 3.48 5.40
N ILE A 70 -7.63 4.44 5.21
CA ILE A 70 -8.43 5.03 6.31
C ILE A 70 -9.30 3.97 6.97
N ALA A 71 -9.96 3.11 6.19
CA ALA A 71 -10.73 2.00 6.75
C ALA A 71 -9.84 1.02 7.53
N GLY A 72 -8.65 0.69 7.01
CA GLY A 72 -7.65 -0.12 7.71
C GLY A 72 -7.16 0.53 9.02
N TYR A 73 -6.93 1.85 9.01
CA TYR A 73 -6.56 2.61 10.19
C TYR A 73 -7.64 2.50 11.29
N TRP A 74 -8.90 2.75 10.94
CA TRP A 74 -10.00 2.62 11.90
C TRP A 74 -10.20 1.19 12.39
N LEU A 75 -10.01 0.21 11.51
CA LEU A 75 -10.03 -1.20 11.91
C LEU A 75 -8.95 -1.46 12.98
N GLY A 76 -7.73 -1.00 12.75
CA GLY A 76 -6.64 -1.13 13.73
C GLY A 76 -6.93 -0.40 15.04
N TYR A 77 -7.44 0.81 14.95
CA TYR A 77 -7.82 1.62 16.11
C TYR A 77 -8.83 0.92 17.02
N PHE A 78 -9.89 0.37 16.45
CA PHE A 78 -10.93 -0.33 17.21
C PHE A 78 -10.53 -1.73 17.69
N LEU A 79 -9.55 -2.38 17.02
CA LEU A 79 -9.05 -3.69 17.43
C LEU A 79 -7.95 -3.61 18.50
N PHE A 80 -7.43 -2.44 18.80
CA PHE A 80 -6.33 -2.30 19.75
C PHE A 80 -6.70 -2.80 21.15
N GLU A 81 -7.75 -2.26 21.73
CA GLU A 81 -8.17 -2.61 23.10
C GLU A 81 -8.65 -4.06 23.23
N PRO A 82 -9.59 -4.57 22.37
CA PRO A 82 -10.14 -5.90 22.58
C PRO A 82 -9.19 -7.04 22.18
N LEU A 83 -8.22 -6.79 21.30
CA LEU A 83 -7.38 -7.87 20.74
C LEU A 83 -5.90 -7.70 21.04
N VAL A 84 -5.34 -6.50 20.77
CA VAL A 84 -3.88 -6.29 20.82
C VAL A 84 -3.40 -6.12 22.24
N LEU A 85 -4.08 -5.32 23.05
CA LEU A 85 -3.68 -5.03 24.41
C LEU A 85 -3.60 -6.30 25.30
N PRO A 86 -4.61 -7.19 25.33
CA PRO A 86 -4.53 -8.43 26.10
C PRO A 86 -3.38 -9.35 25.66
N LEU A 87 -3.09 -9.40 24.36
CA LEU A 87 -1.99 -10.22 23.84
C LEU A 87 -0.62 -9.66 24.25
N VAL A 88 -0.47 -8.34 24.23
CA VAL A 88 0.77 -7.65 24.66
C VAL A 88 1.00 -7.83 26.16
N GLU A 89 -0.05 -7.73 26.96
CA GLU A 89 -0.01 -7.93 28.40
C GLU A 89 0.35 -9.39 28.74
N TRP A 90 -0.28 -10.36 28.08
CA TRP A 90 0.03 -11.77 28.25
C TRP A 90 1.48 -12.11 27.88
N ALA A 91 2.00 -11.49 26.80
CA ALA A 91 3.37 -11.70 26.33
C ALA A 91 4.44 -10.90 27.09
N GLY A 92 4.05 -9.95 27.97
CA GLY A 92 4.98 -9.11 28.72
C GLY A 92 5.71 -8.07 27.86
N TYR A 93 5.11 -7.61 26.75
CA TYR A 93 5.75 -6.70 25.77
C TYR A 93 5.31 -5.22 25.88
N GLN A 94 4.82 -4.79 27.06
CA GLN A 94 4.32 -3.43 27.27
C GLN A 94 5.36 -2.34 26.99
N GLU A 95 6.62 -2.54 27.47
CA GLU A 95 7.71 -1.57 27.23
C GLU A 95 8.06 -1.46 25.74
N LYS A 96 8.08 -2.60 25.03
CA LYS A 96 8.32 -2.62 23.58
C LYS A 96 7.19 -1.95 22.82
N LEU A 97 5.94 -2.18 23.24
CA LEU A 97 4.80 -1.51 22.65
C LEU A 97 4.90 0.01 22.83
N ALA A 98 5.22 0.48 24.05
CA ALA A 98 5.39 1.90 24.33
C ALA A 98 6.49 2.53 23.45
N THR A 99 7.62 1.86 23.29
CA THR A 99 8.71 2.31 22.43
C THR A 99 8.29 2.39 20.96
N VAL A 100 7.63 1.36 20.42
CA VAL A 100 7.16 1.35 19.05
C VAL A 100 6.08 2.41 18.83
N THR A 101 5.18 2.57 19.79
CA THR A 101 4.12 3.60 19.74
C THR A 101 4.72 5.00 19.67
N SER A 102 5.72 5.31 20.50
CA SER A 102 6.38 6.63 20.47
C SER A 102 7.03 6.92 19.11
N TRP A 103 7.68 5.93 18.51
CA TRP A 103 8.25 6.07 17.16
C TRP A 103 7.19 6.32 16.08
N PHE A 104 6.08 5.60 16.13
CA PHE A 104 4.99 5.80 15.18
C PHE A 104 4.29 7.15 15.37
N GLN A 105 4.22 7.66 16.60
CA GLN A 105 3.67 8.99 16.87
C GLN A 105 4.61 10.11 16.41
N GLU A 106 5.94 9.94 16.55
CA GLU A 106 6.94 10.92 16.14
C GLU A 106 7.18 10.90 14.62
N TYR A 107 7.37 9.69 14.04
CA TYR A 107 7.75 9.51 12.64
C TYR A 107 6.62 8.98 11.76
N GLY A 108 5.38 8.94 12.24
CA GLY A 108 4.26 8.27 11.58
C GLY A 108 4.03 8.71 10.13
N PHE A 109 4.18 10.00 9.82
CA PHE A 109 4.13 10.48 8.44
C PHE A 109 5.16 9.78 7.54
N TRP A 110 6.43 9.73 7.97
CA TRP A 110 7.51 9.13 7.21
C TRP A 110 7.39 7.61 7.08
N ILE A 111 6.94 6.96 8.14
CA ILE A 111 6.69 5.51 8.15
C ILE A 111 5.60 5.17 7.12
N ILE A 112 4.48 5.89 7.13
CA ILE A 112 3.38 5.69 6.19
C ILE A 112 3.78 6.08 4.77
N PHE A 113 4.55 7.16 4.61
CA PHE A 113 5.06 7.58 3.31
C PHE A 113 5.96 6.51 2.68
N ILE A 114 6.94 6.00 3.42
CA ILE A 114 7.86 4.95 2.95
C ILE A 114 7.09 3.67 2.66
N ALA A 115 6.19 3.25 3.53
CA ALA A 115 5.38 2.06 3.35
C ALA A 115 4.48 2.15 2.11
N GLY A 116 3.83 3.29 1.89
CA GLY A 116 2.93 3.50 0.75
C GLY A 116 3.64 3.54 -0.60
N PHE A 117 4.92 3.97 -0.62
CA PHE A 117 5.73 4.00 -1.84
C PHE A 117 6.47 2.69 -2.10
N SER A 118 6.86 1.97 -1.05
CA SER A 118 7.60 0.70 -1.13
C SER A 118 6.71 -0.46 -1.57
N PRO A 119 7.29 -1.61 -1.98
CA PRO A 119 6.54 -2.83 -2.28
C PRO A 119 6.05 -3.56 -1.01
N LEU A 120 6.30 -3.00 0.17
CA LEU A 120 5.80 -3.56 1.42
C LEU A 120 4.25 -3.55 1.43
N PRO A 121 3.63 -4.53 2.08
CA PRO A 121 2.17 -4.58 2.17
C PRO A 121 1.63 -3.38 2.94
N TYR A 122 1.15 -2.37 2.23
CA TYR A 122 0.66 -1.11 2.79
C TYR A 122 -0.40 -1.30 3.90
N LYS A 123 -1.26 -2.32 3.75
CA LYS A 123 -2.27 -2.70 4.74
C LYS A 123 -1.72 -2.99 6.15
N LEU A 124 -0.50 -3.51 6.26
CA LEU A 124 0.12 -3.73 7.57
C LEU A 124 0.36 -2.39 8.28
N PHE A 125 0.78 -1.38 7.54
CA PHE A 125 1.07 -0.05 8.09
C PHE A 125 -0.20 0.75 8.36
N THR A 126 -1.27 0.54 7.58
CA THR A 126 -2.56 1.21 7.85
C THR A 126 -3.19 0.70 9.13
N VAL A 127 -3.25 -0.61 9.31
CA VAL A 127 -3.81 -1.24 10.51
C VAL A 127 -2.92 -0.95 11.72
N THR A 128 -1.60 -1.13 11.61
CA THR A 128 -0.66 -0.81 12.71
C THR A 128 -0.68 0.67 13.06
N GLY A 129 -0.79 1.57 12.07
CA GLY A 129 -0.91 3.00 12.30
C GLY A 129 -2.12 3.37 13.15
N GLY A 130 -3.25 2.69 12.93
CA GLY A 130 -4.44 2.82 13.76
C GLY A 130 -4.24 2.24 15.16
N MET A 131 -3.67 1.04 15.28
CA MET A 131 -3.36 0.38 16.54
C MET A 131 -2.42 1.21 17.43
N LEU A 132 -1.46 1.92 16.84
CA LEU A 132 -0.46 2.72 17.55
C LEU A 132 -0.85 4.19 17.65
N PHE A 133 -2.09 4.54 17.35
CA PHE A 133 -2.65 5.91 17.48
C PHE A 133 -1.83 6.98 16.74
N VAL A 134 -1.30 6.65 15.54
CA VAL A 134 -0.62 7.64 14.68
C VAL A 134 -1.56 8.81 14.45
N PRO A 135 -1.11 10.07 14.56
CA PRO A 135 -1.95 11.21 14.30
C PRO A 135 -2.63 11.12 12.93
N PHE A 136 -3.95 11.22 12.89
CA PHE A 136 -4.75 10.89 11.71
C PHE A 136 -4.42 11.77 10.48
N ILE A 137 -4.19 13.07 10.68
CA ILE A 137 -3.88 14.00 9.59
C ILE A 137 -2.52 13.65 8.94
N PRO A 138 -1.40 13.50 9.67
CA PRO A 138 -0.14 13.01 9.11
C PRO A 138 -0.27 11.66 8.41
N PHE A 139 -1.06 10.74 8.96
CA PHE A 139 -1.34 9.45 8.32
C PHE A 139 -2.01 9.62 6.95
N VAL A 140 -3.08 10.42 6.86
CA VAL A 140 -3.81 10.65 5.61
C VAL A 140 -2.94 11.37 4.59
N LEU A 141 -2.20 12.41 4.99
CA LEU A 141 -1.30 13.16 4.10
C LEU A 141 -0.17 12.25 3.57
N GLY A 142 0.47 11.48 4.43
CA GLY A 142 1.50 10.51 4.04
C GLY A 142 0.95 9.47 3.05
N SER A 143 -0.27 8.99 3.28
CA SER A 143 -0.98 8.06 2.40
C SER A 143 -1.28 8.68 1.03
N ILE A 144 -1.85 9.89 0.99
CA ILE A 144 -2.19 10.58 -0.27
C ILE A 144 -0.92 10.79 -1.10
N ILE A 145 0.13 11.31 -0.50
CA ILE A 145 1.36 11.64 -1.22
C ILE A 145 2.05 10.36 -1.71
N SER A 146 2.24 9.37 -0.85
CA SER A 146 2.97 8.14 -1.21
C SER A 146 2.23 7.30 -2.23
N ARG A 147 0.94 7.03 -2.02
CA ARG A 147 0.10 6.25 -2.96
C ARG A 147 -0.12 7.03 -4.26
N GLY A 148 -0.31 8.37 -4.16
CA GLY A 148 -0.36 9.24 -5.32
C GLY A 148 0.89 9.14 -6.17
N LEU A 149 2.06 9.45 -5.60
CA LEU A 149 3.33 9.35 -6.32
C LEU A 149 3.52 7.99 -6.97
N ARG A 150 3.25 6.90 -6.24
CA ARG A 150 3.38 5.54 -6.76
C ARG A 150 2.47 5.29 -7.96
N PHE A 151 1.15 5.48 -7.84
CA PHE A 151 0.22 5.13 -8.92
C PHE A 151 0.32 6.08 -10.11
N PHE A 152 0.61 7.36 -9.89
CA PHE A 152 0.86 8.29 -10.97
C PHE A 152 2.17 7.99 -11.69
N ALA A 153 3.24 7.61 -10.98
CA ALA A 153 4.49 7.15 -11.60
C ALA A 153 4.28 5.88 -12.43
N VAL A 154 3.55 4.88 -11.90
CA VAL A 154 3.20 3.66 -12.63
C VAL A 154 2.40 3.99 -13.89
N ALA A 155 1.35 4.80 -13.78
CA ALA A 155 0.52 5.17 -14.93
C ALA A 155 1.31 5.95 -15.98
N TRP A 156 2.20 6.85 -15.56
CA TRP A 156 3.08 7.61 -16.45
C TRP A 156 4.04 6.71 -17.22
N LEU A 157 4.74 5.83 -16.52
CA LEU A 157 5.69 4.88 -17.12
C LEU A 157 5.01 3.95 -18.13
N LEU A 158 3.80 3.48 -17.81
CA LEU A 158 3.08 2.55 -18.70
C LEU A 158 2.41 3.25 -19.87
N LYS A 159 1.95 4.50 -19.68
CA LYS A 159 1.44 5.34 -20.76
C LYS A 159 2.51 5.61 -21.82
N THR A 160 3.76 5.83 -21.41
CA THR A 160 4.87 6.22 -22.31
C THR A 160 5.67 5.02 -22.82
N GLY A 161 5.86 4.00 -22.00
CA GLY A 161 6.79 2.89 -22.26
C GLY A 161 6.16 1.58 -22.73
N GLY A 162 4.83 1.48 -22.71
CA GLY A 162 4.09 0.32 -23.19
C GLY A 162 4.48 -1.02 -22.49
N PRO A 163 4.23 -2.18 -23.16
CA PRO A 163 4.43 -3.52 -22.55
C PRO A 163 5.85 -3.81 -22.11
N LYS A 164 6.85 -3.28 -22.82
CA LYS A 164 8.28 -3.46 -22.46
C LYS A 164 8.61 -2.82 -21.12
N MET A 165 7.95 -1.69 -20.82
CA MET A 165 8.14 -0.97 -19.55
C MET A 165 7.42 -1.68 -18.40
N ALA A 166 6.28 -2.33 -18.62
CA ALA A 166 5.56 -3.10 -17.61
C ALA A 166 6.43 -4.20 -16.98
N VAL A 167 7.18 -4.94 -17.80
CA VAL A 167 8.11 -5.98 -17.35
C VAL A 167 9.27 -5.36 -16.55
N ARG A 168 9.85 -4.27 -17.06
CA ARG A 168 10.92 -3.55 -16.37
C ARG A 168 10.46 -2.94 -15.05
N LEU A 169 9.28 -2.33 -15.03
CA LEU A 169 8.72 -1.69 -13.84
C LEU A 169 8.61 -2.69 -12.67
N ARG A 170 8.09 -3.90 -12.92
CA ARG A 170 7.99 -4.94 -11.90
C ARG A 170 9.35 -5.26 -11.29
N THR A 171 10.37 -5.41 -12.12
CA THR A 171 11.74 -5.70 -11.68
C THR A 171 12.37 -4.52 -10.91
N TYR A 172 12.12 -3.29 -11.35
CA TYR A 172 12.67 -2.10 -10.69
C TYR A 172 11.96 -1.79 -9.36
N VAL A 173 10.64 -1.90 -9.30
CA VAL A 173 9.86 -1.69 -8.06
C VAL A 173 10.31 -2.68 -7.00
N ASP A 174 10.48 -3.96 -7.36
CA ASP A 174 10.98 -4.98 -6.43
C ASP A 174 12.42 -4.64 -5.95
N ARG A 175 13.32 -4.26 -6.86
CA ARG A 175 14.71 -3.92 -6.50
C ARG A 175 14.81 -2.65 -5.63
N ILE A 176 14.09 -1.60 -5.99
CA ILE A 176 14.08 -0.34 -5.21
C ILE A 176 13.48 -0.60 -3.84
N GLY A 177 12.40 -1.35 -3.77
CA GLY A 177 11.76 -1.67 -2.52
C GLY A 177 12.63 -2.49 -1.58
N TRP A 178 13.29 -3.54 -2.10
CA TRP A 178 14.28 -4.27 -1.31
C TRP A 178 15.48 -3.38 -0.93
N GLY A 179 15.90 -2.48 -1.82
CA GLY A 179 16.94 -1.48 -1.51
C GLY A 179 16.58 -0.59 -0.34
N VAL A 180 15.33 -0.09 -0.31
CA VAL A 180 14.83 0.74 0.81
C VAL A 180 14.77 -0.07 2.11
N VAL A 181 14.31 -1.32 2.07
CA VAL A 181 14.27 -2.20 3.24
C VAL A 181 15.68 -2.46 3.79
N VAL A 182 16.63 -2.78 2.89
CA VAL A 182 18.03 -3.00 3.29
C VAL A 182 18.65 -1.74 3.88
N LEU A 183 18.43 -0.57 3.28
CA LEU A 183 18.90 0.71 3.82
C LEU A 183 18.28 1.02 5.19
N ALA A 184 17.00 0.74 5.38
CA ALA A 184 16.34 0.93 6.67
C ALA A 184 16.92 0.00 7.74
N ILE A 185 17.22 -1.27 7.39
CA ILE A 185 17.87 -2.22 8.30
C ILE A 185 19.30 -1.77 8.63
N ILE A 186 20.07 -1.33 7.64
CA ILE A 186 21.43 -0.82 7.86
C ILE A 186 21.41 0.42 8.76
N ALA A 187 20.51 1.37 8.49
CA ALA A 187 20.35 2.55 9.33
C ALA A 187 19.98 2.20 10.76
N TYR A 188 19.07 1.24 10.95
CA TYR A 188 18.68 0.74 12.27
C TYR A 188 19.85 0.09 13.02
N VAL A 189 20.64 -0.73 12.34
CA VAL A 189 21.82 -1.40 12.94
C VAL A 189 22.92 -0.39 13.27
N TRP A 190 23.05 0.68 12.47
CA TRP A 190 24.09 1.70 12.67
C TRP A 190 23.78 2.71 13.79
N THR A 191 22.49 2.85 14.12
CA THR A 191 22.01 3.74 15.21
C THR A 191 21.88 3.03 16.57
N ARG A 192 22.22 1.72 16.63
CA ARG A 192 22.30 0.93 17.85
C ARG A 192 23.74 0.76 18.33
#